data_2754c1abf04f8f228417cddec4aeb718
#
_entry.id   2754c1abf04f8f228417cddec4aeb718
#
_cell.length_a   1.000
_cell.length_b   1.000
_cell.length_c   1.000
_cell.angle_alpha   90.00
_cell.angle_beta   90.00
_cell.angle_gamma   90.00
#
_symmetry.space_group_name_H-M   'P 1'
#
loop_
_entity.id
_entity.type
_entity.pdbx_description
1 polymer ?
#
loop_
_entity_poly.entity_id
_entity_poly.type
_entity_poly.pdbx_seq_one_letter_code
_entity_poly.pdbx_strand_id
1 'polypeptide(L)'
;MKRAILAACAALTSGWLSAQSMVGEPEFIRVQREDITSQRAEVMAVYQQEAKACWQKFAVNACLSEARKNRRAALEPLRRQDLLLNAQERQWRTEQRSLRLEGKQPENRSTP
;
A
#
# COMPACT_ATOMS: atom_id res chain seq x y z
N MET A 1 35.79 42.25 35.34
CA MET A 1 36.87 42.15 34.32
C MET A 1 36.79 40.82 33.60
N LYS A 2 36.93 40.88 32.27
CA LYS A 2 37.20 39.79 31.31
C LYS A 2 36.03 38.84 31.04
N ARG A 3 35.19 39.11 30.03
CA ARG A 3 35.30 38.80 28.59
C ARG A 3 35.58 37.32 28.30
N ALA A 4 34.56 36.58 27.89
CA ALA A 4 34.73 35.44 27.05
C ALA A 4 33.58 35.41 26.05
N ILE A 5 33.91 35.69 24.82
CA ILE A 5 33.11 35.61 23.61
C ILE A 5 33.11 34.16 23.21
N LEU A 6 31.96 33.51 23.22
CA LEU A 6 31.81 32.18 22.61
C LEU A 6 31.03 32.34 21.32
N ALA A 7 31.76 32.15 20.23
CA ALA A 7 31.24 32.14 18.89
C ALA A 7 30.35 30.92 18.69
N ALA A 8 29.10 31.18 18.33
CA ALA A 8 28.16 30.16 17.89
C ALA A 8 28.46 29.81 16.43
N CYS A 9 29.06 28.66 16.21
CA CYS A 9 29.11 28.01 14.90
C CYS A 9 27.80 27.31 14.62
N ALA A 10 26.88 28.01 13.99
CA ALA A 10 25.70 27.40 13.40
C ALA A 10 26.11 26.63 12.14
N ALA A 11 26.34 25.32 12.29
CA ALA A 11 26.49 24.41 11.16
C ALA A 11 25.11 24.20 10.52
N LEU A 12 24.82 24.93 9.47
CA LEU A 12 23.69 24.67 8.57
C LEU A 12 24.01 23.41 7.77
N THR A 13 23.69 22.25 8.31
CA THR A 13 23.60 21.04 7.55
C THR A 13 22.34 21.11 6.70
N SER A 14 22.48 21.69 5.53
CA SER A 14 21.48 21.60 4.46
C SER A 14 21.37 20.13 4.05
N GLY A 15 20.46 19.43 4.72
CA GLY A 15 20.05 18.11 4.29
C GLY A 15 19.45 18.23 2.90
N TRP A 16 20.20 17.83 1.92
CA TRP A 16 19.69 17.56 0.59
C TRP A 16 18.73 16.37 0.74
N LEU A 17 17.46 16.65 0.95
CA LEU A 17 16.42 15.70 0.59
C LEU A 17 16.50 15.56 -0.92
N SER A 18 17.27 14.59 -1.37
CA SER A 18 17.13 14.05 -2.70
C SER A 18 15.70 13.51 -2.76
N ALA A 19 14.78 14.32 -3.24
CA ALA A 19 13.52 13.85 -3.76
C ALA A 19 13.90 12.98 -4.97
N GLN A 20 14.33 11.75 -4.68
CA GLN A 20 14.29 10.71 -5.67
C GLN A 20 12.84 10.59 -6.04
N SER A 21 12.50 11.15 -7.19
CA SER A 21 11.26 10.84 -7.87
C SER A 21 11.31 9.35 -8.16
N MET A 22 11.05 8.55 -7.14
CA MET A 22 10.62 7.19 -7.33
C MET A 22 9.41 7.35 -8.23
N VAL A 23 9.52 6.91 -9.48
CA VAL A 23 8.34 6.63 -10.29
C VAL A 23 7.67 5.48 -9.58
N GLY A 24 7.09 5.81 -8.42
CA GLY A 24 6.43 4.91 -7.53
C GLY A 24 5.07 4.53 -8.08
N GLU A 25 4.48 3.58 -7.43
CA GLU A 25 3.09 3.20 -7.66
C GLU A 25 2.19 4.45 -7.64
N PRO A 26 1.25 4.59 -8.60
CA PRO A 26 0.32 5.72 -8.61
C PRO A 26 -0.39 5.88 -7.27
N GLU A 27 -0.56 7.11 -6.83
CA GLU A 27 -1.17 7.45 -5.54
C GLU A 27 -2.54 6.79 -5.36
N PHE A 28 -3.36 6.76 -6.42
CA PHE A 28 -4.70 6.15 -6.35
C PHE A 28 -4.64 4.63 -6.06
N ILE A 29 -3.62 3.93 -6.57
CA ILE A 29 -3.43 2.49 -6.30
C ILE A 29 -3.07 2.29 -4.83
N ARG A 30 -2.16 3.12 -4.31
CA ARG A 30 -1.74 3.08 -2.91
C ARG A 30 -2.92 3.33 -1.97
N VAL A 31 -3.70 4.37 -2.22
CA VAL A 31 -4.87 4.71 -1.40
C VAL A 31 -5.92 3.61 -1.41
N GLN A 32 -6.23 3.03 -2.58
CA GLN A 32 -7.16 1.92 -2.67
C GLN A 32 -6.66 0.66 -1.96
N ARG A 33 -5.36 0.42 -1.99
CA ARG A 33 -4.75 -0.72 -1.28
C ARG A 33 -4.84 -0.57 0.23
N GLU A 34 -4.63 0.63 0.73
CA GLU A 34 -4.80 0.96 2.16
C GLU A 34 -6.26 0.79 2.60
N ASP A 35 -7.21 1.23 1.78
CA ASP A 35 -8.64 1.06 2.04
C ASP A 35 -9.05 -0.42 2.09
N ILE A 36 -8.64 -1.23 1.12
CA ILE A 36 -8.87 -2.68 1.12
C ILE A 36 -8.28 -3.33 2.38
N THR A 37 -7.10 -2.91 2.78
CA THR A 37 -6.44 -3.44 3.99
C THR A 37 -7.22 -3.10 5.25
N SER A 38 -7.72 -1.87 5.35
CA SER A 38 -8.57 -1.42 6.46
C SER A 38 -9.87 -2.21 6.53
N GLN A 39 -10.57 -2.36 5.41
CA GLN A 39 -11.81 -3.14 5.33
C GLN A 39 -11.59 -4.62 5.69
N ARG A 40 -10.47 -5.22 5.28
CA ARG A 40 -10.11 -6.59 5.70
C ARG A 40 -9.92 -6.70 7.21
N ALA A 41 -9.29 -5.70 7.82
CA ALA A 41 -9.11 -5.67 9.27
C ALA A 41 -10.45 -5.59 10.01
N GLU A 42 -11.39 -4.81 9.51
CA GLU A 42 -12.76 -4.72 10.05
C GLU A 42 -13.49 -6.06 9.95
N VAL A 43 -13.46 -6.72 8.80
CA VAL A 43 -14.05 -8.05 8.61
C VAL A 43 -13.46 -9.07 9.59
N MET A 44 -12.15 -9.03 9.80
CA MET A 44 -11.50 -9.92 10.75
C MET A 44 -11.88 -9.62 12.20
N ALA A 45 -12.04 -8.34 12.56
CA ALA A 45 -12.52 -7.94 13.89
C ALA A 45 -13.94 -8.43 14.16
N VAL A 46 -14.84 -8.29 13.18
CA VAL A 46 -16.22 -8.83 13.28
C VAL A 46 -16.19 -10.34 13.45
N TYR A 47 -15.41 -11.05 12.63
CA TYR A 47 -15.27 -12.51 12.75
C TYR A 47 -14.76 -12.93 14.13
N GLN A 48 -13.80 -12.23 14.70
CA GLN A 48 -13.27 -12.53 16.04
C GLN A 48 -14.33 -12.36 17.12
N GLN A 49 -15.15 -11.33 17.01
CA GLN A 49 -16.27 -11.10 17.93
C GLN A 49 -17.35 -12.19 17.81
N GLU A 50 -17.75 -12.54 16.58
CA GLU A 50 -18.68 -13.63 16.32
C GLU A 50 -18.16 -14.98 16.85
N ALA A 51 -16.91 -15.30 16.57
CA ALA A 51 -16.27 -16.52 17.03
C ALA A 51 -16.21 -16.58 18.57
N LYS A 52 -15.89 -15.46 19.22
CA LYS A 52 -15.89 -15.36 20.68
C LYS A 52 -17.28 -15.59 21.26
N ALA A 53 -18.31 -15.01 20.66
CA ALA A 53 -19.70 -15.22 21.07
C ALA A 53 -20.16 -16.67 20.87
N CYS A 54 -19.64 -17.39 19.86
CA CYS A 54 -19.97 -18.79 19.60
C CYS A 54 -19.59 -19.72 20.75
N TRP A 55 -18.51 -19.44 21.47
CA TRP A 55 -18.07 -20.25 22.60
C TRP A 55 -19.04 -20.25 23.78
N GLN A 56 -19.98 -19.32 23.80
CA GLN A 56 -21.04 -19.22 24.80
C GLN A 56 -22.33 -19.94 24.39
N LYS A 57 -22.38 -20.51 23.17
CA LYS A 57 -23.55 -21.17 22.63
C LYS A 57 -23.47 -22.69 22.82
N PHE A 58 -24.61 -23.34 22.88
CA PHE A 58 -24.67 -24.80 22.97
C PHE A 58 -24.09 -25.49 21.70
N ALA A 59 -24.45 -24.98 20.52
CA ALA A 59 -23.98 -25.52 19.23
C ALA A 59 -22.78 -24.72 18.73
N VAL A 60 -21.63 -24.81 19.42
CA VAL A 60 -20.40 -24.06 19.12
C VAL A 60 -19.92 -24.27 17.68
N ASN A 61 -19.84 -25.52 17.23
CA ASN A 61 -19.32 -25.84 15.89
C ASN A 61 -20.20 -25.29 14.75
N ALA A 62 -21.51 -25.36 14.90
CA ALA A 62 -22.44 -24.79 13.92
C ALA A 62 -22.31 -23.27 13.87
N CYS A 63 -22.22 -22.60 15.02
CA CYS A 63 -22.00 -21.18 15.13
C CYS A 63 -20.66 -20.74 14.49
N LEU A 64 -19.57 -21.43 14.78
CA LEU A 64 -18.25 -21.14 14.19
C LEU A 64 -18.24 -21.39 12.67
N SER A 65 -18.97 -22.38 12.19
CA SER A 65 -19.11 -22.64 10.75
C SER A 65 -19.81 -21.46 10.04
N GLU A 66 -20.87 -20.94 10.64
CA GLU A 66 -21.58 -19.77 10.10
C GLU A 66 -20.69 -18.51 10.15
N ALA A 67 -20.01 -18.26 11.26
CA ALA A 67 -19.08 -17.13 11.37
C ALA A 67 -17.97 -17.17 10.29
N ARG A 68 -17.41 -18.36 10.01
CA ARG A 68 -16.44 -18.55 8.92
C ARG A 68 -17.04 -18.29 7.55
N LYS A 69 -18.28 -18.71 7.32
CA LYS A 69 -19.00 -18.47 6.06
C LYS A 69 -19.23 -16.98 5.85
N ASN A 70 -19.69 -16.27 6.87
CA ASN A 70 -19.90 -14.82 6.85
C ASN A 70 -18.58 -14.08 6.53
N ARG A 71 -17.50 -14.46 7.18
CA ARG A 71 -16.18 -13.90 6.91
C ARG A 71 -15.77 -14.09 5.45
N ARG A 72 -15.89 -15.30 4.90
CA ARG A 72 -15.55 -15.57 3.51
C ARG A 72 -16.40 -14.74 2.55
N ALA A 73 -17.69 -14.64 2.79
CA ALA A 73 -18.59 -13.83 1.98
C ALA A 73 -18.22 -12.34 2.00
N ALA A 74 -17.84 -11.81 3.17
CA ALA A 74 -17.40 -10.42 3.33
C ALA A 74 -16.03 -10.14 2.69
N LEU A 75 -15.10 -11.12 2.68
CA LEU A 75 -13.78 -10.96 2.07
C LEU A 75 -13.79 -11.10 0.55
N GLU A 76 -14.77 -11.76 -0.04
CA GLU A 76 -14.82 -12.03 -1.48
C GLU A 76 -14.84 -10.76 -2.36
N PRO A 77 -15.66 -9.71 -2.08
CA PRO A 77 -15.62 -8.48 -2.84
C PRO A 77 -14.28 -7.76 -2.72
N LEU A 78 -13.66 -7.77 -1.55
CA LEU A 78 -12.33 -7.17 -1.31
C LEU A 78 -11.24 -7.87 -2.10
N ARG A 79 -11.32 -9.20 -2.20
CA ARG A 79 -10.42 -9.98 -3.03
C ARG A 79 -10.54 -9.63 -4.51
N ARG A 80 -11.78 -9.46 -5.01
CA ARG A 80 -12.01 -9.05 -6.39
C ARG A 80 -11.45 -7.65 -6.68
N GLN A 81 -11.65 -6.70 -5.77
CA GLN A 81 -11.07 -5.37 -5.89
C GLN A 81 -9.53 -5.41 -5.93
N ASP A 82 -8.92 -6.21 -5.07
CA ASP A 82 -7.46 -6.38 -5.02
C ASP A 82 -6.90 -6.96 -6.34
N LEU A 83 -7.59 -7.94 -6.94
CA LEU A 83 -7.22 -8.50 -8.24
C LEU A 83 -7.29 -7.46 -9.38
N LEU A 84 -8.32 -6.62 -9.39
CA LEU A 84 -8.45 -5.52 -10.36
C LEU A 84 -7.34 -4.50 -10.17
N LEU A 85 -7.04 -4.14 -8.92
CA LEU A 85 -5.99 -3.20 -8.57
C LEU A 85 -4.61 -3.70 -9.01
N ASN A 86 -4.35 -4.99 -8.79
CA ASN A 86 -3.12 -5.64 -9.26
C ASN A 86 -3.01 -5.64 -10.79
N ALA A 87 -4.13 -5.78 -11.51
CA ALA A 87 -4.15 -5.68 -12.98
C ALA A 87 -3.81 -4.26 -13.44
N GLN A 88 -4.39 -3.24 -12.81
CA GLN A 88 -4.09 -1.83 -13.10
C GLN A 88 -2.63 -1.49 -12.83
N GLU A 89 -2.07 -1.98 -11.73
CA GLU A 89 -0.65 -1.79 -11.40
C GLU A 89 0.27 -2.43 -12.46
N ARG A 90 -0.03 -3.65 -12.91
CA ARG A 90 0.75 -4.31 -13.97
C ARG A 90 0.69 -3.53 -15.28
N GLN A 91 -0.47 -3.02 -15.66
CA GLN A 91 -0.63 -2.18 -16.84
C GLN A 91 0.22 -0.92 -16.74
N TRP A 92 0.11 -0.19 -15.65
CA TRP A 92 0.92 1.00 -15.40
C TRP A 92 2.42 0.71 -15.48
N ARG A 93 2.89 -0.37 -14.85
CA ARG A 93 4.32 -0.76 -14.92
C ARG A 93 4.77 -1.07 -16.35
N THR A 94 3.90 -1.66 -17.16
CA THR A 94 4.18 -1.94 -18.57
C THR A 94 4.29 -0.65 -19.38
N GLU A 95 3.39 0.30 -19.17
CA GLU A 95 3.43 1.62 -19.80
C GLU A 95 4.70 2.40 -19.43
N GLN A 96 5.08 2.39 -18.14
CA GLN A 96 6.32 3.03 -17.69
C GLN A 96 7.57 2.41 -18.32
N ARG A 97 7.54 1.11 -18.56
CA ARG A 97 8.63 0.41 -19.24
C ARG A 97 8.72 0.80 -20.70
N SER A 98 7.60 0.85 -21.43
CA SER A 98 7.58 1.26 -22.84
C SER A 98 8.07 2.69 -23.01
N LEU A 99 7.62 3.63 -22.19
CA LEU A 99 8.08 5.03 -22.20
C LEU A 99 9.59 5.15 -21.98
N ARG A 100 10.17 4.34 -21.09
CA ARG A 100 11.63 4.33 -20.87
C ARG A 100 12.40 3.80 -22.09
N LEU A 101 11.85 2.82 -22.79
CA LEU A 101 12.46 2.25 -23.98
C LEU A 101 12.37 3.25 -25.16
N GLU A 102 11.25 3.91 -25.34
CA GLU A 102 11.09 4.95 -26.35
C GLU A 102 12.02 6.13 -26.12
N GLY A 103 12.22 6.58 -24.87
CA GLY A 103 13.16 7.63 -24.51
C GLY A 103 14.64 7.29 -24.77
N LYS A 104 14.97 6.00 -24.91
CA LYS A 104 16.34 5.52 -25.22
C LYS A 104 16.60 5.30 -26.72
N GLN A 105 15.57 5.30 -27.54
CA GLN A 105 15.68 4.96 -28.98
C GLN A 105 16.05 6.10 -29.93
N PRO A 106 15.95 7.41 -29.59
CA PRO A 106 16.25 8.44 -30.61
C PRO A 106 17.71 8.53 -31.02
N GLU A 107 18.64 8.05 -30.22
CA GLU A 107 20.07 8.23 -30.47
C GLU A 107 20.66 7.26 -31.52
N ASN A 108 20.02 6.10 -31.75
CA ASN A 108 20.52 5.07 -32.67
C ASN A 108 19.94 5.12 -34.09
N ARG A 109 19.03 6.06 -34.41
CA ARG A 109 18.39 6.18 -35.74
C ARG A 109 19.01 7.24 -36.65
N SER A 110 20.02 7.98 -36.19
CA SER A 110 20.61 9.09 -36.96
C SER A 110 22.01 8.81 -37.51
N THR A 111 22.42 7.57 -37.64
CA THR A 111 23.60 7.21 -38.42
C THR A 111 23.18 6.59 -39.73
N PRO A 112 23.35 7.29 -40.87
CA PRO A 112 23.22 6.67 -42.20
C PRO A 112 24.34 5.66 -42.44
#